data_37cfee2b8ed2667096181a91c08eb777
#
_entry.id   37cfee2b8ed2667096181a91c08eb777
#
_cell.length_a   1.000
_cell.length_b   1.000
_cell.length_c   1.000
_cell.angle_alpha   90.00
_cell.angle_beta   90.00
_cell.angle_gamma   90.00
#
_symmetry.space_group_name_H-M   'P 1'
#
loop_
_entity.id
_entity.type
_entity.pdbx_description
1 polymer ?
#
loop_
_entity_poly.entity_id
_entity_poly.type
_entity_poly.pdbx_seq_one_letter_code
_entity_poly.pdbx_strand_id
1 'polypeptide(L)'
;EEGNVEKFFEAAKKAMLGYTDSYEIIFVNDGSRDKTPERLRKIFSENKDVKIKVISFSRNFGKEAAIYAGFTRAAGEYVTVIDADLQQDPVYAVQMGRILDGDPDCDMVAAYQRERKEGKLLTFLKKSFYKTVNKVTEVDFISDASDFRTMRRSAVETVLALPEYHRFSKGIFSWVGYNTTAIPYDVKQRESGETKWSLAKLFRYALDGIIAYTDMPLKL
;
A
#
# COMPACT_ATOMS: atom_id res chain seq x y z
N GLU A 1 -15.32 5.45 -0.54
CA GLU A 1 -15.24 4.13 0.18
C GLU A 1 -16.31 3.98 1.28
N GLU A 2 -17.42 4.77 1.25
CA GLU A 2 -18.43 4.80 2.32
C GLU A 2 -19.02 3.43 2.66
N GLY A 3 -19.15 2.52 1.70
CA GLY A 3 -19.68 1.17 1.92
C GLY A 3 -18.71 0.18 2.56
N ASN A 4 -17.41 0.50 2.59
CA ASN A 4 -16.34 -0.44 2.92
C ASN A 4 -15.66 -0.16 4.26
N VAL A 5 -15.57 1.10 4.71
CA VAL A 5 -14.72 1.49 5.85
C VAL A 5 -15.13 0.81 7.16
N GLU A 6 -16.43 0.64 7.43
CA GLU A 6 -16.92 -0.04 8.64
C GLU A 6 -16.60 -1.53 8.59
N LYS A 7 -16.85 -2.17 7.44
CA LYS A 7 -16.55 -3.59 7.22
C LYS A 7 -15.04 -3.86 7.29
N PHE A 8 -14.24 -2.95 6.73
CA PHE A 8 -12.78 -3.04 6.81
C PHE A 8 -12.30 -2.93 8.25
N PHE A 9 -12.85 -1.99 9.04
CA PHE A 9 -12.51 -1.85 10.44
C PHE A 9 -12.78 -3.13 11.23
N GLU A 10 -13.98 -3.72 11.07
CA GLU A 10 -14.34 -4.97 11.74
C GLU A 10 -13.43 -6.14 11.30
N ALA A 11 -13.12 -6.23 9.99
CA ALA A 11 -12.23 -7.25 9.49
C ALA A 11 -10.81 -7.10 10.05
N ALA A 12 -10.29 -5.87 10.12
CA ALA A 12 -8.97 -5.58 10.68
C ALA A 12 -8.92 -5.89 12.19
N LYS A 13 -9.94 -5.46 12.95
CA LYS A 13 -10.07 -5.77 14.38
C LYS A 13 -10.09 -7.27 14.61
N LYS A 14 -10.90 -8.01 13.83
CA LYS A 14 -10.97 -9.47 13.90
C LYS A 14 -9.64 -10.15 13.56
N ALA A 15 -8.92 -9.66 12.57
CA ALA A 15 -7.63 -10.22 12.18
C ALA A 15 -6.57 -10.08 13.27
N MET A 16 -6.59 -8.99 14.05
CA MET A 16 -5.65 -8.77 15.15
C MET A 16 -5.89 -9.65 16.37
N LEU A 17 -7.11 -10.19 16.54
CA LEU A 17 -7.42 -11.12 17.63
C LEU A 17 -6.50 -12.34 17.59
N GLY A 18 -5.82 -12.60 18.69
CA GLY A 18 -4.88 -13.75 18.80
C GLY A 18 -3.52 -13.53 18.14
N TYR A 19 -3.25 -12.31 17.66
CA TYR A 19 -1.91 -11.91 17.23
C TYR A 19 -1.29 -10.89 18.22
N THR A 20 -1.94 -9.76 18.44
CA THR A 20 -1.48 -8.73 19.39
C THR A 20 -2.65 -7.89 19.88
N ASP A 21 -2.60 -7.49 21.17
CA ASP A 21 -3.53 -6.52 21.76
C ASP A 21 -3.01 -5.07 21.60
N SER A 22 -1.74 -4.91 21.22
CA SER A 22 -1.09 -3.60 21.04
C SER A 22 -1.03 -3.24 19.55
N TYR A 23 -2.11 -2.67 19.02
CA TYR A 23 -2.16 -2.20 17.64
C TYR A 23 -2.91 -0.87 17.51
N GLU A 24 -2.70 -0.21 16.41
CA GLU A 24 -3.46 0.97 16.01
C GLU A 24 -3.93 0.85 14.56
N ILE A 25 -5.07 1.47 14.26
CA ILE A 25 -5.59 1.57 12.90
C ILE A 25 -5.59 3.06 12.50
N ILE A 26 -4.92 3.37 11.39
CA ILE A 26 -4.81 4.73 10.87
C ILE A 26 -5.57 4.81 9.55
N PHE A 27 -6.70 5.48 9.55
CA PHE A 27 -7.43 5.79 8.33
C PHE A 27 -6.93 7.10 7.73
N VAL A 28 -6.57 7.05 6.46
CA VAL A 28 -6.24 8.26 5.69
C VAL A 28 -7.32 8.48 4.63
N ASN A 29 -8.10 9.52 4.83
CA ASN A 29 -9.15 9.93 3.90
C ASN A 29 -8.60 10.98 2.93
N ASP A 30 -8.37 10.58 1.69
CA ASP A 30 -7.84 11.44 0.62
C ASP A 30 -8.93 12.30 -0.03
N GLY A 31 -9.58 13.13 0.78
CA GLY A 31 -10.55 14.13 0.33
C GLY A 31 -11.85 13.54 -0.24
N SER A 32 -12.36 12.46 0.33
CA SER A 32 -13.65 11.87 -0.07
C SER A 32 -14.80 12.87 0.06
N ARG A 33 -15.71 12.84 -0.93
CA ARG A 33 -16.89 13.71 -1.00
C ARG A 33 -18.20 12.98 -0.66
N ASP A 34 -18.12 11.67 -0.44
CA ASP A 34 -19.21 10.81 0.01
C ASP A 34 -19.29 10.78 1.56
N LYS A 35 -20.05 9.87 2.14
CA LYS A 35 -20.21 9.74 3.59
C LYS A 35 -19.01 9.09 4.32
N THR A 36 -17.89 8.83 3.63
CA THR A 36 -16.68 8.26 4.23
C THR A 36 -16.20 9.05 5.46
N PRO A 37 -16.08 10.41 5.43
CA PRO A 37 -15.64 11.16 6.62
C PRO A 37 -16.55 11.02 7.83
N GLU A 38 -17.87 10.92 7.61
CA GLU A 38 -18.86 10.75 8.68
C GLU A 38 -18.74 9.37 9.32
N ARG A 39 -18.60 8.32 8.50
CA ARG A 39 -18.42 6.94 8.97
C ARG A 39 -17.12 6.78 9.73
N LEU A 40 -16.02 7.37 9.29
CA LEU A 40 -14.75 7.37 10.00
C LEU A 40 -14.83 8.06 11.36
N ARG A 41 -15.56 9.19 11.47
CA ARG A 41 -15.80 9.86 12.77
C ARG A 41 -16.60 8.95 13.70
N LYS A 42 -17.62 8.25 13.19
CA LYS A 42 -18.41 7.28 13.95
C LYS A 42 -17.53 6.15 14.48
N ILE A 43 -16.74 5.50 13.60
CA ILE A 43 -15.81 4.44 14.01
C ILE A 43 -14.88 4.94 15.13
N PHE A 44 -14.29 6.14 14.97
CA PHE A 44 -13.44 6.75 15.98
C PHE A 44 -14.14 7.03 17.32
N SER A 45 -15.42 7.45 17.28
CA SER A 45 -16.16 7.80 18.50
C SER A 45 -16.65 6.58 19.28
N GLU A 46 -17.03 5.51 18.58
CA GLU A 46 -17.68 4.33 19.17
C GLU A 46 -16.70 3.24 19.64
N ASN A 47 -15.46 3.22 19.11
CA ASN A 47 -14.48 2.16 19.40
C ASN A 47 -13.30 2.72 20.23
N LYS A 48 -13.48 2.82 21.53
CA LYS A 48 -12.45 3.32 22.46
C LYS A 48 -11.47 2.25 22.94
N ASP A 49 -11.77 1.01 22.68
CA ASP A 49 -10.95 -0.17 22.96
C ASP A 49 -9.81 -0.36 21.93
N VAL A 50 -9.90 0.30 20.76
CA VAL A 50 -8.88 0.27 19.71
C VAL A 50 -8.27 1.66 19.56
N LYS A 51 -6.95 1.72 19.41
CA LYS A 51 -6.26 2.98 19.09
C LYS A 51 -6.49 3.35 17.63
N ILE A 52 -7.40 4.27 17.39
CA ILE A 52 -7.76 4.72 16.05
C ILE A 52 -7.22 6.14 15.81
N LYS A 53 -6.66 6.38 14.62
CA LYS A 53 -6.34 7.71 14.11
C LYS A 53 -7.06 7.92 12.79
N VAL A 54 -7.58 9.14 12.58
CA VAL A 54 -8.21 9.54 11.31
C VAL A 54 -7.52 10.79 10.81
N ILE A 55 -6.94 10.68 9.61
CA ILE A 55 -6.32 11.78 8.89
C ILE A 55 -7.23 12.11 7.71
N SER A 56 -7.69 13.35 7.59
CA SER A 56 -8.51 13.78 6.46
C SER A 56 -7.84 14.92 5.73
N PHE A 57 -7.66 14.75 4.43
CA PHE A 57 -7.13 15.78 3.55
C PHE A 57 -8.22 16.75 3.11
N SER A 58 -7.84 18.00 2.88
CA SER A 58 -8.74 19.05 2.40
C SER A 58 -9.23 18.82 0.97
N ARG A 59 -8.49 18.05 0.17
CA ARG A 59 -8.82 17.60 -1.19
C ARG A 59 -8.12 16.28 -1.49
N ASN A 60 -8.38 15.70 -2.66
CA ASN A 60 -7.59 14.57 -3.15
C ASN A 60 -6.16 15.02 -3.50
N PHE A 61 -5.17 14.45 -2.84
CA PHE A 61 -3.73 14.61 -3.06
C PHE A 61 -3.10 13.34 -3.66
N GLY A 62 -3.84 12.24 -3.70
CA GLY A 62 -3.41 10.97 -4.26
C GLY A 62 -2.89 9.97 -3.23
N LYS A 63 -2.79 8.71 -3.67
CA LYS A 63 -2.42 7.57 -2.84
C LYS A 63 -1.04 7.75 -2.18
N GLU A 64 -0.07 8.27 -2.91
CA GLU A 64 1.29 8.49 -2.40
C GLU A 64 1.32 9.43 -1.19
N ALA A 65 0.59 10.53 -1.27
CA ALA A 65 0.44 11.47 -0.15
C ALA A 65 -0.26 10.81 1.04
N ALA A 66 -1.26 9.96 0.78
CA ALA A 66 -1.98 9.24 1.83
C ALA A 66 -1.07 8.23 2.55
N ILE A 67 -0.25 7.46 1.81
CA ILE A 67 0.74 6.54 2.39
C ILE A 67 1.73 7.31 3.25
N TYR A 68 2.29 8.39 2.75
CA TYR A 68 3.24 9.23 3.48
C TYR A 68 2.64 9.77 4.79
N ALA A 69 1.42 10.30 4.75
CA ALA A 69 0.73 10.81 5.93
C ALA A 69 0.45 9.70 6.95
N GLY A 70 0.05 8.51 6.50
CA GLY A 70 -0.13 7.33 7.34
C GLY A 70 1.16 6.95 8.06
N PHE A 71 2.26 6.82 7.33
CA PHE A 71 3.58 6.51 7.91
C PHE A 71 4.05 7.54 8.93
N THR A 72 3.88 8.82 8.64
CA THR A 72 4.27 9.91 9.57
C THR A 72 3.53 9.82 10.91
N ARG A 73 2.34 9.26 10.95
CA ARG A 73 1.51 9.13 12.15
C ARG A 73 1.53 7.75 12.79
N ALA A 74 2.11 6.77 12.11
CA ALA A 74 2.26 5.42 12.62
C ALA A 74 3.30 5.38 13.75
N ALA A 75 3.00 4.64 14.84
CA ALA A 75 3.86 4.50 16.01
C ALA A 75 4.22 3.04 16.32
N GLY A 76 3.62 2.07 15.62
CA GLY A 76 3.89 0.64 15.82
C GLY A 76 5.30 0.23 15.39
N GLU A 77 5.81 -0.85 15.93
CA GLU A 77 7.08 -1.46 15.52
C GLU A 77 7.00 -1.99 14.07
N TYR A 78 5.86 -2.55 13.72
CA TYR A 78 5.50 -2.92 12.36
C TYR A 78 4.44 -1.97 11.81
N VAL A 79 4.55 -1.63 10.54
CA VAL A 79 3.56 -0.79 9.86
C VAL A 79 3.09 -1.49 8.59
N THR A 80 1.78 -1.69 8.50
CA THR A 80 1.15 -2.28 7.32
C THR A 80 0.42 -1.23 6.51
N VAL A 81 0.68 -1.20 5.19
CA VAL A 81 -0.13 -0.45 4.22
C VAL A 81 -1.14 -1.39 3.58
N ILE A 82 -2.40 -1.03 3.62
CA ILE A 82 -3.51 -1.81 3.05
C ILE A 82 -4.60 -0.90 2.51
N ASP A 83 -5.19 -1.25 1.38
CA ASP A 83 -6.32 -0.53 0.80
C ASP A 83 -7.63 -0.91 1.53
N ALA A 84 -8.48 0.08 1.84
CA ALA A 84 -9.73 -0.13 2.59
C ALA A 84 -10.91 -0.61 1.72
N ASP A 85 -10.66 -1.10 0.50
CA ASP A 85 -11.69 -1.56 -0.45
C ASP A 85 -12.07 -3.04 -0.30
N LEU A 86 -11.51 -3.71 0.73
CA LEU A 86 -11.72 -5.13 1.05
C LEU A 86 -11.22 -6.12 -0.01
N GLN A 87 -10.52 -5.67 -1.05
CA GLN A 87 -9.87 -6.57 -2.00
C GLN A 87 -8.68 -7.32 -1.38
N GLN A 88 -8.07 -6.70 -0.37
CA GLN A 88 -6.97 -7.24 0.42
C GLN A 88 -7.50 -7.60 1.83
N ASP A 89 -7.38 -8.88 2.20
CA ASP A 89 -7.84 -9.30 3.52
C ASP A 89 -6.84 -8.89 4.62
N PRO A 90 -7.27 -8.20 5.69
CA PRO A 90 -6.40 -7.85 6.81
C PRO A 90 -5.68 -9.04 7.48
N VAL A 91 -6.15 -10.26 7.29
CA VAL A 91 -5.48 -11.48 7.82
C VAL A 91 -4.06 -11.63 7.27
N TYR A 92 -3.80 -11.14 6.05
CA TYR A 92 -2.43 -11.16 5.48
C TYR A 92 -1.49 -10.20 6.21
N ALA A 93 -1.99 -9.11 6.81
CA ALA A 93 -1.17 -8.24 7.67
C ALA A 93 -0.60 -9.03 8.86
N VAL A 94 -1.43 -9.87 9.47
CA VAL A 94 -1.00 -10.76 10.56
C VAL A 94 0.00 -11.81 10.07
N GLN A 95 -0.22 -12.40 8.89
CA GLN A 95 0.74 -13.36 8.31
C GLN A 95 2.10 -12.70 8.05
N MET A 96 2.09 -11.49 7.49
CA MET A 96 3.30 -10.71 7.26
C MET A 96 4.01 -10.33 8.56
N GLY A 97 3.26 -9.94 9.60
CA GLY A 97 3.81 -9.67 10.93
C GLY A 97 4.50 -10.89 11.53
N ARG A 98 3.88 -12.07 11.46
CA ARG A 98 4.46 -13.32 11.95
C ARG A 98 5.75 -13.73 11.21
N ILE A 99 5.88 -13.40 9.93
CA ILE A 99 7.11 -13.61 9.18
C ILE A 99 8.21 -12.70 9.74
N LEU A 100 7.91 -11.43 9.98
CA LEU A 100 8.87 -10.51 10.60
C LEU A 100 9.25 -10.93 12.04
N ASP A 101 8.32 -11.50 12.81
CA ASP A 101 8.60 -12.04 14.15
C ASP A 101 9.57 -13.22 14.08
N GLY A 102 9.43 -14.08 13.07
CA GLY A 102 10.21 -15.31 12.91
C GLY A 102 11.55 -15.12 12.19
N ASP A 103 11.76 -14.02 11.48
CA ASP A 103 12.96 -13.75 10.68
C ASP A 103 13.50 -12.34 10.97
N PRO A 104 14.49 -12.22 11.87
CA PRO A 104 15.11 -10.94 12.21
C PRO A 104 15.81 -10.24 11.05
N ASP A 105 16.24 -10.96 10.03
CA ASP A 105 16.94 -10.44 8.86
C ASP A 105 15.95 -9.93 7.80
N CYS A 106 14.66 -10.24 7.92
CA CYS A 106 13.62 -9.73 7.03
C CYS A 106 13.13 -8.35 7.53
N ASP A 107 13.23 -7.33 6.70
CA ASP A 107 12.82 -5.97 7.02
C ASP A 107 11.41 -5.63 6.55
N MET A 108 11.01 -6.23 5.43
CA MET A 108 9.71 -6.00 4.78
C MET A 108 9.11 -7.31 4.26
N VAL A 109 7.79 -7.41 4.34
CA VAL A 109 7.04 -8.47 3.67
C VAL A 109 6.04 -7.82 2.72
N ALA A 110 6.18 -8.06 1.43
CA ALA A 110 5.30 -7.55 0.39
C ALA A 110 4.28 -8.61 -0.04
N ALA A 111 3.04 -8.21 -0.25
CA ALA A 111 2.03 -9.10 -0.78
C ALA A 111 1.89 -8.93 -2.30
N TYR A 112 1.84 -10.05 -3.05
CA TYR A 112 1.56 -10.05 -4.47
C TYR A 112 0.31 -10.87 -4.80
N GLN A 113 -0.40 -10.46 -5.84
CA GLN A 113 -1.62 -11.14 -6.27
C GLN A 113 -1.28 -12.51 -6.90
N ARG A 114 -1.84 -13.61 -6.36
CA ARG A 114 -1.52 -15.00 -6.77
C ARG A 114 -1.83 -15.27 -8.24
N GLU A 115 -2.98 -14.83 -8.74
CA GLU A 115 -3.37 -14.99 -10.15
C GLU A 115 -4.17 -13.77 -10.61
N ARG A 116 -3.71 -13.16 -11.71
CA ARG A 116 -4.55 -12.29 -12.53
C ARG A 116 -4.94 -13.06 -13.76
N LYS A 117 -6.23 -13.35 -13.93
CA LYS A 117 -6.79 -13.80 -15.21
C LYS A 117 -6.77 -12.63 -16.20
N GLU A 118 -5.57 -12.24 -16.62
CA GLU A 118 -5.38 -11.20 -17.63
C GLU A 118 -5.21 -11.86 -19.01
N GLY A 119 -5.70 -11.20 -20.05
CA GLY A 119 -5.49 -11.67 -21.42
C GLY A 119 -3.98 -11.75 -21.74
N LYS A 120 -3.57 -12.78 -22.49
CA LYS A 120 -2.16 -13.06 -22.85
C LYS A 120 -1.42 -11.83 -23.41
N LEU A 121 -2.11 -10.99 -24.19
CA LEU A 121 -1.54 -9.75 -24.74
C LEU A 121 -1.19 -8.73 -23.66
N LEU A 122 -2.09 -8.52 -22.70
CA LEU A 122 -1.85 -7.56 -21.60
C LEU A 122 -0.71 -8.03 -20.69
N THR A 123 -0.66 -9.33 -20.41
CA THR A 123 0.44 -9.95 -19.65
C THR A 123 1.78 -9.78 -20.38
N PHE A 124 1.81 -9.98 -21.70
CA PHE A 124 3.01 -9.77 -22.50
C PHE A 124 3.46 -8.30 -22.47
N LEU A 125 2.54 -7.34 -22.66
CA LEU A 125 2.83 -5.90 -22.60
C LEU A 125 3.36 -5.49 -21.22
N LYS A 126 2.77 -6.00 -20.15
CA LYS A 126 3.27 -5.73 -18.78
C LYS A 126 4.68 -6.30 -18.57
N LYS A 127 4.93 -7.55 -18.93
CA LYS A 127 6.26 -8.16 -18.82
C LYS A 127 7.30 -7.40 -19.63
N SER A 128 6.97 -6.99 -20.85
CA SER A 128 7.85 -6.19 -21.71
C SER A 128 8.14 -4.81 -21.07
N PHE A 129 7.10 -4.17 -20.52
CA PHE A 129 7.23 -2.91 -19.81
C PHE A 129 8.17 -3.03 -18.59
N TYR A 130 7.93 -3.96 -17.67
CA TYR A 130 8.80 -4.16 -16.51
C TYR A 130 10.23 -4.53 -16.90
N LYS A 131 10.41 -5.37 -17.92
CA LYS A 131 11.74 -5.70 -18.46
C LYS A 131 12.47 -4.48 -18.99
N THR A 132 11.76 -3.55 -19.63
CA THR A 132 12.33 -2.30 -20.12
C THR A 132 12.65 -1.36 -18.97
N VAL A 133 11.73 -1.21 -18.02
CA VAL A 133 11.94 -0.36 -16.84
C VAL A 133 13.14 -0.84 -16.03
N ASN A 134 13.23 -2.13 -15.70
CA ASN A 134 14.38 -2.70 -14.96
C ASN A 134 15.73 -2.59 -15.71
N LYS A 135 15.71 -2.38 -17.04
CA LYS A 135 16.94 -2.11 -17.80
C LYS A 135 17.35 -0.64 -17.79
N VAL A 136 16.39 0.26 -17.62
CA VAL A 136 16.57 1.72 -17.73
C VAL A 136 16.70 2.36 -16.36
N THR A 137 16.20 1.69 -15.32
CA THR A 137 16.28 2.10 -13.92
C THR A 137 17.30 1.24 -13.18
N GLU A 138 17.96 1.81 -12.19
CA GLU A 138 18.88 1.08 -11.29
C GLU A 138 18.14 0.29 -10.20
N VAL A 139 16.83 0.10 -10.35
CA VAL A 139 15.94 -0.52 -9.35
C VAL A 139 15.30 -1.77 -9.94
N ASP A 140 15.52 -2.91 -9.29
CA ASP A 140 14.80 -4.15 -9.59
C ASP A 140 13.38 -4.07 -9.01
N PHE A 141 12.45 -3.65 -9.85
CA PHE A 141 11.03 -3.69 -9.48
C PHE A 141 10.56 -5.13 -9.34
N ILE A 142 10.11 -5.50 -8.16
CA ILE A 142 9.39 -6.78 -7.98
C ILE A 142 8.09 -6.66 -8.80
N SER A 143 8.07 -7.35 -9.95
CA SER A 143 6.89 -7.38 -10.80
C SER A 143 5.71 -7.93 -9.98
N ASP A 144 4.56 -7.27 -10.07
CA ASP A 144 3.30 -7.60 -9.38
C ASP A 144 3.26 -7.34 -7.86
N ALA A 145 4.31 -6.83 -7.22
CA ALA A 145 4.22 -6.37 -5.84
C ALA A 145 3.19 -5.23 -5.72
N SER A 146 2.20 -5.42 -4.86
CA SER A 146 1.25 -4.37 -4.51
C SER A 146 1.84 -3.43 -3.46
N ASP A 147 1.17 -2.30 -3.19
CA ASP A 147 1.54 -1.46 -2.04
C ASP A 147 1.26 -2.15 -0.71
N PHE A 148 0.46 -3.23 -0.73
CA PHE A 148 0.13 -4.05 0.44
C PHE A 148 1.39 -4.74 0.97
N ARG A 149 1.87 -4.26 2.08
CA ARG A 149 3.08 -4.74 2.74
C ARG A 149 3.11 -4.39 4.22
N THR A 150 3.89 -5.16 4.96
CA THR A 150 4.25 -4.87 6.36
C THR A 150 5.75 -4.63 6.45
N MET A 151 6.14 -3.59 7.15
CA MET A 151 7.53 -3.14 7.26
C MET A 151 7.90 -2.92 8.72
N ARG A 152 9.18 -3.18 9.06
CA ARG A 152 9.75 -2.75 10.33
C ARG A 152 9.82 -1.22 10.42
N ARG A 153 9.83 -0.71 11.63
CA ARG A 153 9.94 0.74 11.90
C ARG A 153 11.15 1.37 11.20
N SER A 154 12.31 0.74 11.23
CA SER A 154 13.53 1.21 10.57
C SER A 154 13.34 1.47 9.07
N ALA A 155 12.68 0.56 8.37
CA ALA A 155 12.37 0.71 6.95
C ALA A 155 11.39 1.87 6.70
N VAL A 156 10.38 2.03 7.55
CA VAL A 156 9.43 3.16 7.45
C VAL A 156 10.13 4.50 7.68
N GLU A 157 11.02 4.59 8.65
CA GLU A 157 11.79 5.82 8.94
C GLU A 157 12.72 6.19 7.79
N THR A 158 13.38 5.20 7.17
CA THR A 158 14.19 5.43 5.97
C THR A 158 13.34 5.92 4.81
N VAL A 159 12.17 5.31 4.57
CA VAL A 159 11.23 5.77 3.53
C VAL A 159 10.73 7.19 3.80
N LEU A 160 10.48 7.56 5.05
CA LEU A 160 10.07 8.92 5.42
C LEU A 160 11.18 9.94 5.29
N ALA A 161 12.44 9.55 5.47
CA ALA A 161 13.61 10.44 5.34
C ALA A 161 13.93 10.85 3.90
N LEU A 162 13.37 10.13 2.91
CA LEU A 162 13.56 10.45 1.50
C LEU A 162 12.80 11.74 1.12
N PRO A 163 13.48 12.74 0.51
CA PRO A 163 12.93 14.07 0.28
C PRO A 163 12.09 14.21 -1.00
N GLU A 164 11.84 13.13 -1.74
CA GLU A 164 11.19 13.18 -3.04
C GLU A 164 9.80 13.81 -2.97
N TYR A 165 9.60 14.85 -3.77
CA TYR A 165 8.31 15.51 -3.93
C TYR A 165 7.33 14.63 -4.74
N HIS A 166 7.80 14.07 -5.84
CA HIS A 166 7.05 13.11 -6.65
C HIS A 166 7.35 11.69 -6.19
N ARG A 167 6.64 11.25 -5.15
CA ARG A 167 6.83 9.92 -4.58
C ARG A 167 6.21 8.87 -5.50
N PHE A 168 6.92 7.76 -5.64
CA PHE A 168 6.45 6.53 -6.25
C PHE A 168 6.77 5.37 -5.31
N SER A 169 5.86 5.06 -4.41
CA SER A 169 6.09 4.16 -3.28
C SER A 169 6.66 2.82 -3.70
N LYS A 170 6.18 2.23 -4.79
CA LYS A 170 6.72 0.95 -5.32
C LYS A 170 8.20 1.02 -5.66
N GLY A 171 8.62 2.11 -6.25
CA GLY A 171 10.03 2.35 -6.55
C GLY A 171 10.83 2.61 -5.28
N ILE A 172 10.34 3.47 -4.39
CA ILE A 172 10.99 3.79 -3.12
C ILE A 172 11.24 2.52 -2.31
N PHE A 173 10.23 1.64 -2.16
CA PHE A 173 10.36 0.40 -1.41
C PHE A 173 11.40 -0.58 -1.98
N SER A 174 11.59 -0.59 -3.30
CA SER A 174 12.64 -1.38 -3.93
C SER A 174 14.01 -0.71 -3.84
N TRP A 175 14.05 0.63 -3.96
CA TRP A 175 15.28 1.40 -3.99
C TRP A 175 16.01 1.48 -2.64
N VAL A 176 15.28 1.48 -1.53
CA VAL A 176 15.88 1.53 -0.17
C VAL A 176 16.71 0.30 0.19
N GLY A 177 16.63 -0.79 -0.58
CA GLY A 177 17.53 -1.94 -0.47
C GLY A 177 17.33 -2.82 0.77
N TYR A 178 16.20 -2.71 1.46
CA TYR A 178 15.87 -3.57 2.59
C TYR A 178 15.54 -4.99 2.18
N ASN A 179 15.88 -5.96 3.04
CA ASN A 179 15.57 -7.36 2.80
C ASN A 179 14.05 -7.60 2.79
N THR A 180 13.54 -7.96 1.61
CA THR A 180 12.11 -8.07 1.35
C THR A 180 11.71 -9.50 0.97
N THR A 181 10.84 -10.11 1.77
CA THR A 181 10.16 -11.36 1.46
C THR A 181 8.82 -11.07 0.78
N ALA A 182 8.36 -11.95 -0.11
CA ALA A 182 7.09 -11.79 -0.79
C ALA A 182 6.14 -12.96 -0.50
N ILE A 183 4.86 -12.66 -0.23
CA ILE A 183 3.81 -13.66 -0.03
C ILE A 183 2.66 -13.48 -1.03
N PRO A 184 2.08 -14.58 -1.52
CA PRO A 184 0.90 -14.49 -2.38
C PRO A 184 -0.37 -14.19 -1.56
N TYR A 185 -1.26 -13.35 -2.11
CA TYR A 185 -2.61 -13.18 -1.56
C TYR A 185 -3.67 -13.38 -2.63
N ASP A 186 -4.86 -13.80 -2.18
CA ASP A 186 -6.02 -13.97 -3.04
C ASP A 186 -6.87 -12.70 -3.02
N VAL A 187 -7.09 -12.11 -4.19
CA VAL A 187 -7.91 -10.89 -4.32
C VAL A 187 -9.38 -11.25 -4.19
N LYS A 188 -10.05 -10.66 -3.21
CA LYS A 188 -11.51 -10.73 -3.10
C LYS A 188 -12.16 -9.84 -4.18
N GLN A 189 -13.33 -10.26 -4.65
CA GLN A 189 -14.13 -9.39 -5.51
C GLN A 189 -14.50 -8.12 -4.75
N ARG A 190 -14.41 -6.98 -5.43
CA ARG A 190 -14.79 -5.69 -4.86
C ARG A 190 -16.28 -5.72 -4.49
N GLU A 191 -16.61 -5.51 -3.21
CA GLU A 191 -18.00 -5.54 -2.74
C GLU A 191 -18.77 -4.29 -3.17
N SER A 192 -18.10 -3.15 -3.32
CA SER A 192 -18.70 -1.89 -3.78
C SER A 192 -17.64 -0.97 -4.43
N GLY A 193 -18.11 -0.12 -5.36
CA GLY A 193 -17.27 0.88 -6.05
C GLY A 193 -16.81 0.44 -7.45
N GLU A 194 -16.52 1.42 -8.30
CA GLU A 194 -16.00 1.23 -9.65
C GLU A 194 -14.49 1.47 -9.71
N THR A 195 -13.82 0.84 -10.67
CA THR A 195 -12.40 1.07 -10.92
C THR A 195 -12.19 2.50 -11.43
N LYS A 196 -11.54 3.35 -10.63
CA LYS A 196 -11.23 4.75 -11.00
C LYS A 196 -10.03 4.90 -11.93
N TRP A 197 -9.37 3.78 -12.31
CA TRP A 197 -8.18 3.79 -13.14
C TRP A 197 -8.54 3.62 -14.62
N SER A 198 -8.34 4.68 -15.41
CA SER A 198 -8.37 4.60 -16.87
C SER A 198 -6.99 4.18 -17.40
N LEU A 199 -6.93 3.64 -18.63
CA LEU A 199 -5.67 3.30 -19.29
C LEU A 199 -4.72 4.51 -19.38
N ALA A 200 -5.24 5.71 -19.60
CA ALA A 200 -4.45 6.94 -19.63
C ALA A 200 -3.83 7.28 -18.26
N LYS A 201 -4.55 7.04 -17.16
CA LYS A 201 -4.01 7.23 -15.80
C LYS A 201 -2.93 6.20 -15.47
N LEU A 202 -3.12 4.94 -15.88
CA LEU A 202 -2.11 3.89 -15.73
C LEU A 202 -0.83 4.22 -16.49
N PHE A 203 -0.97 4.70 -17.74
CA PHE A 203 0.17 5.10 -18.56
C PHE A 203 0.92 6.29 -17.95
N ARG A 204 0.19 7.32 -17.50
CA ARG A 204 0.81 8.47 -16.82
C ARG A 204 1.54 8.05 -15.55
N TYR A 205 0.93 7.23 -14.70
CA TYR A 205 1.55 6.72 -13.48
C TYR A 205 2.82 5.91 -13.78
N ALA A 206 2.80 5.12 -14.87
CA ALA A 206 3.97 4.38 -15.32
C ALA A 206 5.10 5.31 -15.81
N LEU A 207 4.76 6.38 -16.55
CA LEU A 207 5.73 7.39 -16.98
C LEU A 207 6.32 8.15 -15.78
N ASP A 208 5.48 8.57 -14.83
CA ASP A 208 5.93 9.25 -13.61
C ASP A 208 6.91 8.36 -12.83
N GLY A 209 6.65 7.04 -12.76
CA GLY A 209 7.56 6.07 -12.15
C GLY A 209 8.89 5.93 -12.89
N ILE A 210 8.88 5.93 -14.23
CA ILE A 210 10.12 5.87 -15.03
C ILE A 210 10.93 7.14 -14.80
N ILE A 211 10.32 8.31 -14.94
CA ILE A 211 11.01 9.61 -14.82
C ILE A 211 11.61 9.78 -13.41
N ALA A 212 10.96 9.26 -12.38
CA ALA A 212 11.46 9.36 -11.00
C ALA A 212 12.74 8.55 -10.75
N TYR A 213 13.04 7.51 -11.57
CA TYR A 213 14.15 6.58 -11.33
C TYR A 213 15.10 6.44 -12.52
N THR A 214 15.09 7.37 -13.47
CA THR A 214 16.03 7.41 -14.58
C THR A 214 16.29 8.84 -15.08
N ASP A 215 17.52 9.14 -15.40
CA ASP A 215 17.94 10.37 -16.07
C ASP A 215 18.00 10.21 -17.62
N MET A 216 17.63 9.02 -18.13
CA MET A 216 17.69 8.70 -19.56
C MET A 216 16.94 9.71 -20.45
N PRO A 217 15.74 10.20 -20.10
CA PRO A 217 15.06 11.23 -20.90
C PRO A 217 15.82 12.55 -21.00
N LEU A 218 16.74 12.84 -20.07
CA LEU A 218 17.55 14.05 -20.07
C LEU A 218 18.84 13.90 -20.89
N LYS A 219 19.19 12.66 -21.28
CA LYS A 219 20.38 12.32 -22.06
C LYS A 219 20.09 12.13 -23.55
N LEU A 220 18.83 12.24 -23.97
CA LEU A 220 18.37 12.22 -25.36
C LEU A 220 18.14 13.63 -25.89
#